data_e135b51fb7fd5d4751fcfe4a65eed7c8
#
_entry.id   e135b51fb7fd5d4751fcfe4a65eed7c8
#
_cell.length_a   1.000
_cell.length_b   1.000
_cell.length_c   1.000
_cell.angle_alpha   90.00
_cell.angle_beta   90.00
_cell.angle_gamma   90.00
#
_symmetry.space_group_name_H-M   'P 1'
#
loop_
_entity.id
_entity.type
_entity.pdbx_description
1 polymer ?
#
loop_
_entity_poly.entity_id
_entity_poly.type
_entity_poly.pdbx_seq_one_letter_code
_entity_poly.pdbx_strand_id
1 'polypeptide(L)'
;MNDGANQATASAHIGHDAPPGILPLALGSVGVVYGDIGTSPLYAFREAAIAASDGHVVTRGVVLGVLSLIVWALIITVTLKYVLILLRADNNGEGGTLSLTALATRALGRRTAFVFIVGVIGASMFLGDSVITPAISVLSAVEGLKLASPAFSEFVVPLTVIILIALFAAQSRGTAKVAAMFGPIMVIWFVSIAIAGALHIRDDPTVIAAINPFYGIDFLIHHGAIGLVTLGAVFLVVTGGEALYADLGHFGRKPIQVAWLGLVLPALLINYFGQGAKVLADPAAIENPFYRLVPETFLLPMIVLATAATVIASQAVITGAYSLVHQAIQLGLLPRLAILHTSASHVGQIYIPRVTFSLMLGVLLLVGLFRTSSALASAYGIAVATTMVVDGILAFIVIWKGWQWPLWKTVLLIAPFVIVDVVFFSANFLKLFEGAWAPLLFGASMVLLILTWRRGTGILISKTRRTEVPLDTLFRSLEKKPPHLVPGTAVFLTSDPEFAPTALLHNLKHNKVLHENNVILTIITADTPRVPEEERVRITPMSKHFSRVSLKFGYMEQPNVPKALAIARKHGWQFDIMSTSFFLSRRALKPSAKSGMPSWQDHLFIALARSASDATDFFQIPTGRVVEVGTQVTV
;
A
#
# COMPACT_ATOMS: atom_id res chain seq x y z
N MET A 1 -64.60 -27.50 3.39
CA MET A 1 -63.57 -28.11 2.56
C MET A 1 -62.57 -27.00 2.30
N ASN A 2 -61.70 -26.89 3.18
CA ASN A 2 -60.27 -27.07 3.30
C ASN A 2 -59.53 -27.09 1.94
N ASP A 3 -58.67 -26.09 1.73
CA ASP A 3 -57.28 -26.40 1.44
C ASP A 3 -56.43 -25.14 1.67
N GLY A 4 -55.68 -25.19 2.72
CA GLY A 4 -54.63 -24.24 3.05
C GLY A 4 -53.37 -24.56 2.25
N ALA A 5 -52.81 -23.59 1.54
CA ALA A 5 -51.50 -23.64 0.95
C ALA A 5 -50.51 -22.80 1.79
N ASN A 6 -49.70 -23.50 2.55
CA ASN A 6 -48.50 -23.03 3.22
C ASN A 6 -47.55 -22.36 2.22
N GLN A 7 -47.39 -21.07 2.31
CA GLN A 7 -46.21 -20.36 1.77
C GLN A 7 -45.13 -20.38 2.84
N ALA A 8 -44.24 -21.35 2.72
CA ALA A 8 -42.97 -21.38 3.45
C ALA A 8 -42.12 -20.19 2.98
N THR A 9 -41.98 -19.18 3.82
CA THR A 9 -40.97 -18.12 3.71
C THR A 9 -39.61 -18.77 3.88
N ALA A 10 -38.93 -18.99 2.76
CA ALA A 10 -37.51 -19.32 2.75
C ALA A 10 -36.72 -18.07 3.21
N SER A 11 -36.53 -17.95 4.51
CA SER A 11 -35.49 -17.09 5.08
C SER A 11 -34.14 -17.68 4.65
N ALA A 12 -33.52 -17.04 3.66
CA ALA A 12 -32.13 -17.28 3.32
C ALA A 12 -31.29 -16.93 4.56
N HIS A 13 -30.93 -17.93 5.34
CA HIS A 13 -29.84 -17.85 6.29
C HIS A 13 -28.56 -17.52 5.49
N ILE A 14 -28.15 -16.26 5.50
CA ILE A 14 -26.78 -15.88 5.23
C ILE A 14 -25.99 -16.50 6.39
N GLY A 15 -25.37 -17.66 6.12
CA GLY A 15 -24.46 -18.30 7.04
C GLY A 15 -23.36 -17.30 7.39
N HIS A 16 -23.34 -16.82 8.62
CA HIS A 16 -22.16 -16.25 9.21
C HIS A 16 -21.16 -17.39 9.37
N ASP A 17 -20.30 -17.58 8.37
CA ASP A 17 -19.12 -18.42 8.55
C ASP A 17 -18.37 -17.88 9.75
N ALA A 18 -18.10 -18.75 10.72
CA ALA A 18 -17.30 -18.40 11.88
C ALA A 18 -15.96 -17.80 11.40
N PRO A 19 -15.43 -16.77 12.04
CA PRO A 19 -14.18 -16.18 11.62
C PRO A 19 -13.11 -17.27 11.50
N PRO A 20 -12.31 -17.28 10.40
CA PRO A 20 -11.31 -18.31 10.18
C PRO A 20 -10.36 -18.37 11.39
N GLY A 21 -10.00 -19.57 11.81
CA GLY A 21 -9.10 -19.79 12.95
C GLY A 21 -7.73 -19.14 12.73
N ILE A 22 -6.93 -19.01 13.80
CA ILE A 22 -5.60 -18.37 13.74
C ILE A 22 -4.67 -19.08 12.74
N LEU A 23 -4.72 -20.42 12.65
CA LEU A 23 -3.81 -21.21 11.80
C LEU A 23 -4.02 -20.97 10.29
N PRO A 24 -5.25 -20.99 9.74
CA PRO A 24 -5.49 -20.62 8.34
C PRO A 24 -5.06 -19.19 8.01
N LEU A 25 -5.29 -18.23 8.92
CA LEU A 25 -4.85 -16.85 8.73
C LEU A 25 -3.32 -16.72 8.80
N ALA A 26 -2.66 -17.46 9.70
CA ALA A 26 -1.20 -17.51 9.75
C ALA A 26 -0.60 -18.12 8.48
N LEU A 27 -1.18 -19.19 7.95
CA LEU A 27 -0.78 -19.78 6.67
C LEU A 27 -0.96 -18.78 5.51
N GLY A 28 -2.08 -18.08 5.49
CA GLY A 28 -2.31 -17.00 4.51
C GLY A 28 -1.29 -15.87 4.63
N SER A 29 -0.94 -15.47 5.86
CA SER A 29 0.07 -14.42 6.09
C SER A 29 1.48 -14.86 5.64
N VAL A 30 1.85 -16.14 5.82
CA VAL A 30 3.12 -16.68 5.27
C VAL A 30 3.17 -16.48 3.76
N GLY A 31 2.04 -16.67 3.07
CA GLY A 31 1.98 -16.57 1.61
C GLY A 31 2.04 -15.14 1.07
N VAL A 32 1.49 -14.17 1.78
CA VAL A 32 1.35 -12.80 1.27
C VAL A 32 2.31 -11.85 1.98
N VAL A 33 2.27 -11.82 3.32
CA VAL A 33 2.99 -10.82 4.12
C VAL A 33 4.51 -11.01 4.08
N TYR A 34 4.96 -12.26 4.06
CA TYR A 34 6.37 -12.62 4.19
C TYR A 34 7.04 -13.01 2.87
N GLY A 35 6.39 -12.71 1.73
CA GLY A 35 6.96 -13.00 0.41
C GLY A 35 8.28 -12.27 0.17
N ASP A 36 8.29 -10.97 0.35
CA ASP A 36 9.45 -10.12 0.06
C ASP A 36 10.62 -10.40 1.01
N ILE A 37 10.40 -10.34 2.32
CA ILE A 37 11.45 -10.65 3.30
C ILE A 37 11.95 -12.09 3.18
N GLY A 38 11.09 -13.01 2.72
CA GLY A 38 11.42 -14.42 2.49
C GLY A 38 12.31 -14.65 1.30
N THR A 39 12.38 -13.74 0.33
CA THR A 39 13.24 -13.85 -0.86
C THR A 39 14.57 -13.11 -0.71
N SER A 40 14.75 -12.31 0.34
CA SER A 40 16.02 -11.62 0.66
C SER A 40 17.23 -12.55 0.76
N PRO A 41 17.14 -13.83 1.25
CA PRO A 41 18.29 -14.75 1.27
C PRO A 41 18.94 -15.01 -0.08
N LEU A 42 18.23 -14.79 -1.19
CA LEU A 42 18.76 -14.97 -2.55
C LEU A 42 19.90 -14.00 -2.87
N TYR A 43 19.95 -12.83 -2.22
CA TYR A 43 20.90 -11.76 -2.55
C TYR A 43 21.51 -11.05 -1.34
N ALA A 44 20.80 -10.89 -0.23
CA ALA A 44 21.19 -9.95 0.82
C ALA A 44 22.49 -10.33 1.54
N PHE A 45 22.71 -11.60 1.90
CA PHE A 45 23.95 -12.02 2.53
C PHE A 45 25.15 -11.83 1.60
N ARG A 46 25.00 -12.20 0.33
CA ARG A 46 26.04 -12.02 -0.69
C ARG A 46 26.47 -10.55 -0.80
N GLU A 47 25.51 -9.65 -0.98
CA GLU A 47 25.79 -8.23 -1.11
C GLU A 47 26.45 -7.64 0.15
N ALA A 48 26.00 -8.07 1.34
CA ALA A 48 26.58 -7.63 2.59
C ALA A 48 28.03 -8.16 2.78
N ALA A 49 28.29 -9.40 2.44
CA ALA A 49 29.62 -10.00 2.57
C ALA A 49 30.62 -9.42 1.53
N ILE A 50 30.17 -9.14 0.31
CA ILE A 50 30.99 -8.47 -0.72
C ILE A 50 31.31 -7.04 -0.28
N ALA A 51 30.32 -6.28 0.19
CA ALA A 51 30.52 -4.93 0.68
C ALA A 51 31.49 -4.88 1.87
N ALA A 52 31.41 -5.87 2.77
CA ALA A 52 32.26 -5.97 3.95
C ALA A 52 33.71 -6.37 3.63
N SER A 53 33.92 -7.08 2.53
CA SER A 53 35.26 -7.53 2.12
C SER A 53 36.10 -6.46 1.41
N ASP A 54 35.46 -5.40 0.91
CA ASP A 54 36.11 -4.29 0.17
C ASP A 54 37.09 -4.77 -0.92
N GLY A 55 36.71 -5.80 -1.67
CA GLY A 55 37.54 -6.40 -2.72
C GLY A 55 38.63 -7.36 -2.23
N HIS A 56 38.76 -7.60 -0.93
CA HIS A 56 39.68 -8.57 -0.34
C HIS A 56 39.01 -9.93 -0.13
N VAL A 57 39.84 -10.92 0.27
CA VAL A 57 39.34 -12.25 0.64
C VAL A 57 38.43 -12.13 1.88
N VAL A 58 37.27 -12.77 1.82
CA VAL A 58 36.30 -12.78 2.93
C VAL A 58 36.89 -13.53 4.12
N THR A 59 37.22 -12.81 5.17
CA THR A 59 37.76 -13.35 6.41
C THR A 59 36.67 -13.85 7.34
N ARG A 60 37.05 -14.72 8.30
CA ARG A 60 36.13 -15.17 9.34
C ARG A 60 35.49 -14.01 10.14
N GLY A 61 36.28 -12.98 10.49
CA GLY A 61 35.80 -11.80 11.20
C GLY A 61 34.71 -11.06 10.41
N VAL A 62 34.90 -10.92 9.09
CA VAL A 62 33.91 -10.32 8.17
C VAL A 62 32.64 -11.14 8.16
N VAL A 63 32.69 -12.47 8.00
CA VAL A 63 31.50 -13.33 7.96
C VAL A 63 30.70 -13.25 9.28
N LEU A 64 31.41 -13.38 10.43
CA LEU A 64 30.75 -13.30 11.74
C LEU A 64 30.18 -11.91 12.02
N GLY A 65 30.88 -10.84 11.62
CA GLY A 65 30.41 -9.47 11.72
C GLY A 65 29.13 -9.25 10.91
N VAL A 66 29.13 -9.63 9.62
CA VAL A 66 27.97 -9.52 8.73
C VAL A 66 26.78 -10.34 9.24
N LEU A 67 27.00 -11.61 9.63
CA LEU A 67 25.94 -12.44 10.19
C LEU A 67 25.35 -11.84 11.47
N SER A 68 26.19 -11.32 12.35
CA SER A 68 25.73 -10.66 13.58
C SER A 68 24.88 -9.43 13.26
N LEU A 69 25.29 -8.60 12.31
CA LEU A 69 24.51 -7.45 11.86
C LEU A 69 23.16 -7.88 11.25
N ILE A 70 23.13 -8.95 10.45
CA ILE A 70 21.89 -9.52 9.88
C ILE A 70 20.95 -9.99 10.98
N VAL A 71 21.43 -10.79 11.94
CA VAL A 71 20.63 -11.29 13.05
C VAL A 71 20.00 -10.15 13.83
N TRP A 72 20.79 -9.16 14.21
CA TRP A 72 20.30 -8.05 15.03
C TRP A 72 19.46 -7.06 14.23
N ALA A 73 19.67 -6.88 12.93
CA ALA A 73 18.78 -6.12 12.06
C ALA A 73 17.38 -6.75 12.00
N LEU A 74 17.27 -8.08 11.82
CA LEU A 74 15.99 -8.81 11.84
C LEU A 74 15.30 -8.73 13.21
N ILE A 75 16.07 -8.83 14.31
CA ILE A 75 15.53 -8.75 15.66
C ILE A 75 15.06 -7.32 15.96
N ILE A 76 15.89 -6.31 15.77
CA ILE A 76 15.58 -4.92 16.17
C ILE A 76 14.52 -4.33 15.25
N THR A 77 14.73 -4.40 13.94
CA THR A 77 13.87 -3.70 12.98
C THR A 77 12.59 -4.48 12.72
N VAL A 78 12.66 -5.75 12.38
CA VAL A 78 11.45 -6.49 12.01
C VAL A 78 10.71 -6.98 13.26
N THR A 79 11.40 -7.70 14.15
CA THR A 79 10.72 -8.33 15.30
C THR A 79 10.26 -7.30 16.33
N LEU A 80 11.17 -6.48 16.86
CA LEU A 80 10.83 -5.56 17.94
C LEU A 80 10.01 -4.37 17.42
N LYS A 81 10.49 -3.68 16.37
CA LYS A 81 9.83 -2.47 15.86
C LYS A 81 8.49 -2.80 15.19
N TYR A 82 8.49 -3.64 14.13
CA TYR A 82 7.28 -3.88 13.35
C TYR A 82 6.35 -4.89 14.03
N VAL A 83 6.81 -6.13 14.31
CA VAL A 83 5.96 -7.23 14.77
C VAL A 83 5.42 -7.03 16.19
N LEU A 84 6.23 -6.48 17.11
CA LEU A 84 5.81 -6.33 18.50
C LEU A 84 5.23 -4.95 18.83
N ILE A 85 5.70 -3.87 18.17
CA ILE A 85 5.28 -2.50 18.49
C ILE A 85 4.31 -1.95 17.44
N LEU A 86 4.73 -1.81 16.18
CA LEU A 86 3.93 -1.14 15.15
C LEU A 86 2.61 -1.87 14.83
N LEU A 87 2.57 -3.20 14.86
CA LEU A 87 1.32 -3.95 14.72
C LEU A 87 0.26 -3.64 15.80
N ARG A 88 0.61 -2.90 16.85
CA ARG A 88 -0.34 -2.40 17.86
C ARG A 88 -0.93 -1.03 17.50
N ALA A 89 -0.30 -0.31 16.59
CA ALA A 89 -0.74 1.00 16.12
C ALA A 89 -1.66 0.82 14.90
N ASP A 90 -2.73 0.09 15.09
CA ASP A 90 -3.76 -0.14 14.06
C ASP A 90 -4.85 0.92 14.09
N ASN A 91 -5.37 1.26 12.93
CA ASN A 91 -6.55 2.09 12.76
C ASN A 91 -7.76 1.19 12.48
N ASN A 92 -8.47 0.77 13.54
CA ASN A 92 -9.60 -0.18 13.44
C ASN A 92 -9.23 -1.45 12.63
N GLY A 93 -8.08 -2.02 12.95
CA GLY A 93 -7.55 -3.22 12.30
C GLY A 93 -6.67 -2.98 11.09
N GLU A 94 -6.67 -1.81 10.49
CA GLU A 94 -5.84 -1.49 9.32
C GLU A 94 -4.49 -0.88 9.70
N GLY A 95 -3.43 -1.26 8.98
CA GLY A 95 -2.07 -0.76 9.14
C GLY A 95 -1.56 0.02 7.93
N GLY A 96 -0.24 0.19 7.87
CA GLY A 96 0.46 0.89 6.80
C GLY A 96 0.60 2.40 7.03
N THR A 97 1.50 3.03 6.24
CA THR A 97 1.94 4.42 6.44
C THR A 97 0.79 5.44 6.36
N LEU A 98 -0.20 5.27 5.45
CA LEU A 98 -1.36 6.18 5.37
C LEU A 98 -2.31 6.01 6.56
N SER A 99 -2.48 4.78 7.04
CA SER A 99 -3.25 4.49 8.26
C SER A 99 -2.61 5.14 9.48
N LEU A 100 -1.29 5.03 9.59
CA LEU A 100 -0.50 5.67 10.65
C LEU A 100 -0.55 7.21 10.56
N THR A 101 -0.57 7.76 9.35
CA THR A 101 -0.76 9.20 9.09
C THR A 101 -2.14 9.67 9.57
N ALA A 102 -3.19 8.89 9.33
CA ALA A 102 -4.54 9.19 9.81
C ALA A 102 -4.61 9.15 11.34
N LEU A 103 -3.99 8.13 11.97
CA LEU A 103 -3.88 8.03 13.43
C LEU A 103 -3.12 9.23 14.04
N ALA A 104 -1.97 9.61 13.47
CA ALA A 104 -1.17 10.75 13.92
C ALA A 104 -1.94 12.06 13.78
N THR A 105 -2.70 12.24 12.69
CA THR A 105 -3.55 13.41 12.46
C THR A 105 -4.66 13.49 13.52
N ARG A 106 -5.30 12.35 13.82
CA ARG A 106 -6.34 12.26 14.86
C ARG A 106 -5.76 12.53 16.26
N ALA A 107 -4.59 11.97 16.56
CA ALA A 107 -3.91 12.16 17.83
C ALA A 107 -3.55 13.62 18.11
N LEU A 108 -3.23 14.40 17.06
CA LEU A 108 -2.97 15.84 17.17
C LEU A 108 -4.25 16.70 17.19
N GLY A 109 -5.41 16.14 16.90
CA GLY A 109 -6.70 16.86 16.81
C GLY A 109 -6.78 17.88 15.66
N ARG A 110 -5.76 17.97 14.82
CA ARG A 110 -5.69 18.88 13.67
C ARG A 110 -4.80 18.34 12.57
N ARG A 111 -5.13 18.67 11.33
CA ARG A 111 -4.29 18.37 10.16
C ARG A 111 -3.09 19.32 10.14
N THR A 112 -1.91 18.84 10.44
CA THR A 112 -0.67 19.60 10.35
C THR A 112 0.01 19.35 9.01
N ALA A 113 0.64 20.41 8.43
CA ALA A 113 1.41 20.28 7.20
C ALA A 113 2.55 19.26 7.34
N PHE A 114 3.18 19.19 8.52
CA PHE A 114 4.26 18.26 8.81
C PHE A 114 3.82 16.81 8.68
N VAL A 115 2.78 16.37 9.41
CA VAL A 115 2.27 14.99 9.36
C VAL A 115 1.80 14.63 7.96
N PHE A 116 1.17 15.58 7.28
CA PHE A 116 0.75 15.40 5.90
C PHE A 116 1.93 15.15 4.94
N ILE A 117 2.96 15.99 4.98
CA ILE A 117 4.13 15.86 4.09
C ILE A 117 4.89 14.58 4.39
N VAL A 118 5.11 14.26 5.67
CA VAL A 118 5.78 13.03 6.09
C VAL A 118 5.01 11.80 5.60
N GLY A 119 3.68 11.76 5.77
CA GLY A 119 2.84 10.67 5.27
C GLY A 119 2.85 10.54 3.74
N VAL A 120 2.83 11.66 3.01
CA VAL A 120 2.94 11.65 1.53
C VAL A 120 4.29 11.12 1.08
N ILE A 121 5.40 11.51 1.75
CA ILE A 121 6.73 10.97 1.44
C ILE A 121 6.75 9.47 1.65
N GLY A 122 6.30 8.96 2.81
CA GLY A 122 6.29 7.52 3.09
C GLY A 122 5.46 6.73 2.09
N ALA A 123 4.22 7.18 1.80
CA ALA A 123 3.37 6.54 0.80
C ALA A 123 4.00 6.53 -0.61
N SER A 124 4.67 7.62 -0.98
CA SER A 124 5.34 7.74 -2.29
C SER A 124 6.57 6.83 -2.38
N MET A 125 7.32 6.67 -1.29
CA MET A 125 8.48 5.78 -1.24
C MET A 125 8.06 4.31 -1.26
N PHE A 126 6.97 3.94 -0.59
CA PHE A 126 6.39 2.60 -0.69
C PHE A 126 5.99 2.25 -2.14
N LEU A 127 5.41 3.21 -2.89
CA LEU A 127 5.14 3.01 -4.32
C LEU A 127 6.43 2.89 -5.14
N GLY A 128 7.50 3.59 -4.74
CA GLY A 128 8.84 3.46 -5.34
C GLY A 128 9.42 2.06 -5.11
N ASP A 129 9.27 1.53 -3.91
CA ASP A 129 9.64 0.17 -3.55
C ASP A 129 8.89 -0.87 -4.39
N SER A 130 7.60 -0.65 -4.62
CA SER A 130 6.75 -1.55 -5.42
C SER A 130 7.20 -1.71 -6.88
N VAL A 131 8.10 -0.87 -7.36
CA VAL A 131 8.73 -1.02 -8.70
C VAL A 131 10.01 -1.85 -8.61
N ILE A 132 10.75 -1.80 -7.50
CA ILE A 132 12.06 -2.45 -7.38
C ILE A 132 11.92 -3.90 -6.94
N THR A 133 11.07 -4.16 -5.95
CA THR A 133 10.90 -5.50 -5.36
C THR A 133 10.62 -6.59 -6.41
N PRO A 134 9.68 -6.43 -7.37
CA PRO A 134 9.49 -7.44 -8.41
C PRO A 134 10.73 -7.62 -9.31
N ALA A 135 11.44 -6.53 -9.60
CA ALA A 135 12.62 -6.57 -10.46
C ALA A 135 13.77 -7.37 -9.83
N ILE A 136 14.14 -7.03 -8.59
CA ILE A 136 15.28 -7.67 -7.90
C ILE A 136 14.97 -9.12 -7.54
N SER A 137 13.76 -9.40 -7.03
CA SER A 137 13.39 -10.73 -6.56
C SER A 137 13.34 -11.73 -7.70
N VAL A 138 12.65 -11.43 -8.80
CA VAL A 138 12.57 -12.35 -9.95
C VAL A 138 13.94 -12.50 -10.61
N LEU A 139 14.70 -11.40 -10.78
CA LEU A 139 16.03 -11.45 -11.39
C LEU A 139 16.99 -12.32 -10.57
N SER A 140 17.03 -12.17 -9.25
CA SER A 140 17.89 -12.96 -8.35
C SER A 140 17.56 -14.45 -8.36
N ALA A 141 16.27 -14.81 -8.47
CA ALA A 141 15.87 -16.21 -8.60
C ALA A 141 16.34 -16.81 -9.93
N VAL A 142 16.13 -16.08 -11.05
CA VAL A 142 16.51 -16.54 -12.38
C VAL A 142 18.04 -16.57 -12.56
N GLU A 143 18.79 -15.71 -11.87
CA GLU A 143 20.27 -15.75 -11.88
C GLU A 143 20.85 -17.09 -11.42
N GLY A 144 20.11 -17.87 -10.63
CA GLY A 144 20.49 -19.24 -10.27
C GLY A 144 20.75 -20.15 -11.47
N LEU A 145 20.12 -19.88 -12.63
CA LEU A 145 20.35 -20.65 -13.87
C LEU A 145 21.78 -20.58 -14.37
N LYS A 146 22.53 -19.51 -14.06
CA LYS A 146 23.95 -19.37 -14.43
C LYS A 146 24.82 -20.49 -13.81
N LEU A 147 24.41 -21.02 -12.64
CA LEU A 147 25.10 -22.11 -11.97
C LEU A 147 24.79 -23.47 -12.59
N ALA A 148 23.61 -23.63 -13.18
CA ALA A 148 23.25 -24.87 -13.89
C ALA A 148 24.00 -24.99 -15.22
N SER A 149 24.17 -23.88 -15.96
CA SER A 149 25.00 -23.78 -17.16
C SER A 149 25.32 -22.32 -17.48
N PRO A 150 26.62 -22.00 -17.77
CA PRO A 150 27.00 -20.66 -18.22
C PRO A 150 26.27 -20.18 -19.47
N ALA A 151 25.81 -21.10 -20.33
CA ALA A 151 25.01 -20.79 -21.53
C ALA A 151 23.67 -20.08 -21.20
N PHE A 152 23.13 -20.28 -20.00
CA PHE A 152 21.90 -19.61 -19.58
C PHE A 152 22.08 -18.14 -19.17
N SER A 153 23.32 -17.64 -19.10
CA SER A 153 23.58 -16.25 -18.69
C SER A 153 22.89 -15.22 -19.61
N GLU A 154 22.81 -15.48 -20.91
CA GLU A 154 22.17 -14.60 -21.89
C GLU A 154 20.64 -14.61 -21.77
N PHE A 155 20.05 -15.68 -21.21
CA PHE A 155 18.61 -15.84 -21.07
C PHE A 155 18.05 -15.28 -19.77
N VAL A 156 18.88 -14.92 -18.80
CA VAL A 156 18.45 -14.42 -17.47
C VAL A 156 17.54 -13.21 -17.61
N VAL A 157 17.97 -12.16 -18.30
CA VAL A 157 17.18 -10.93 -18.48
C VAL A 157 15.92 -11.19 -19.32
N PRO A 158 15.98 -11.85 -20.50
CA PRO A 158 14.78 -12.17 -21.26
C PRO A 158 13.75 -13.00 -20.49
N LEU A 159 14.19 -14.02 -19.75
CA LEU A 159 13.29 -14.86 -18.96
C LEU A 159 12.65 -14.07 -17.80
N THR A 160 13.43 -13.24 -17.12
CA THR A 160 12.92 -12.32 -16.10
C THR A 160 11.82 -11.40 -16.66
N VAL A 161 12.06 -10.81 -17.83
CA VAL A 161 11.08 -9.95 -18.51
C VAL A 161 9.80 -10.72 -18.85
N ILE A 162 9.92 -11.95 -19.38
CA ILE A 162 8.76 -12.80 -19.70
C ILE A 162 7.95 -13.11 -18.44
N ILE A 163 8.61 -13.51 -17.35
CA ILE A 163 7.95 -13.82 -16.07
C ILE A 163 7.22 -12.57 -15.53
N LEU A 164 7.87 -11.41 -15.55
CA LEU A 164 7.27 -10.16 -15.09
C LEU A 164 6.07 -9.73 -15.94
N ILE A 165 6.19 -9.80 -17.28
CA ILE A 165 5.05 -9.49 -18.17
C ILE A 165 3.88 -10.44 -17.90
N ALA A 166 4.15 -11.75 -17.76
CA ALA A 166 3.13 -12.73 -17.44
C ALA A 166 2.46 -12.43 -16.08
N LEU A 167 3.24 -12.05 -15.06
CA LEU A 167 2.75 -11.66 -13.75
C LEU A 167 1.81 -10.45 -13.83
N PHE A 168 2.22 -9.37 -14.51
CA PHE A 168 1.39 -8.17 -14.66
C PHE A 168 0.16 -8.41 -15.54
N ALA A 169 0.25 -9.24 -16.59
CA ALA A 169 -0.89 -9.62 -17.41
C ALA A 169 -1.93 -10.43 -16.64
N ALA A 170 -1.50 -11.28 -15.71
CA ALA A 170 -2.40 -12.09 -14.86
C ALA A 170 -3.25 -11.23 -13.90
N GLN A 171 -2.81 -10.00 -13.55
CA GLN A 171 -3.53 -9.13 -12.61
C GLN A 171 -4.98 -8.87 -13.02
N SER A 172 -5.23 -8.66 -14.32
CA SER A 172 -6.55 -8.33 -14.86
C SER A 172 -7.59 -9.45 -14.69
N ARG A 173 -7.12 -10.72 -14.60
CA ARG A 173 -8.00 -11.91 -14.46
C ARG A 173 -8.34 -12.24 -13.02
N GLY A 174 -7.75 -11.52 -12.06
CA GLY A 174 -7.89 -11.80 -10.63
C GLY A 174 -7.00 -12.95 -10.16
N THR A 175 -6.42 -12.78 -8.99
CA THR A 175 -5.46 -13.73 -8.42
C THR A 175 -6.06 -14.62 -7.31
N ALA A 176 -7.39 -14.53 -7.06
CA ALA A 176 -8.06 -15.23 -5.95
C ALA A 176 -7.77 -16.74 -5.89
N LYS A 177 -7.87 -17.43 -7.03
CA LYS A 177 -7.63 -18.88 -7.10
C LYS A 177 -6.16 -19.24 -6.90
N VAL A 178 -5.26 -18.40 -7.41
CA VAL A 178 -3.81 -18.62 -7.30
C VAL A 178 -3.32 -18.25 -5.90
N ALA A 179 -3.89 -17.22 -5.29
CA ALA A 179 -3.57 -16.76 -3.94
C ALA A 179 -3.78 -17.85 -2.86
N ALA A 180 -4.72 -18.77 -3.07
CA ALA A 180 -4.92 -19.90 -2.17
C ALA A 180 -3.69 -20.85 -2.10
N MET A 181 -2.86 -20.88 -3.14
CA MET A 181 -1.63 -21.67 -3.18
C MET A 181 -0.41 -20.94 -2.60
N PHE A 182 -0.49 -19.64 -2.38
CA PHE A 182 0.66 -18.83 -1.92
C PHE A 182 1.15 -19.31 -0.55
N GLY A 183 0.26 -19.52 0.41
CA GLY A 183 0.61 -20.04 1.73
C GLY A 183 1.37 -21.36 1.66
N PRO A 184 0.81 -22.42 1.09
CA PRO A 184 1.49 -23.71 0.94
C PRO A 184 2.85 -23.62 0.22
N ILE A 185 2.94 -22.89 -0.89
CA ILE A 185 4.21 -22.73 -1.64
C ILE A 185 5.26 -22.03 -0.77
N MET A 186 4.86 -20.96 -0.08
CA MET A 186 5.80 -20.23 0.78
C MET A 186 6.21 -21.01 2.04
N VAL A 187 5.35 -21.86 2.58
CA VAL A 187 5.75 -22.81 3.65
C VAL A 187 6.82 -23.78 3.14
N ILE A 188 6.59 -24.37 1.96
CA ILE A 188 7.59 -25.25 1.33
C ILE A 188 8.90 -24.49 1.11
N TRP A 189 8.82 -23.24 0.65
CA TRP A 189 9.97 -22.36 0.48
C TRP A 189 10.75 -22.16 1.78
N PHE A 190 10.10 -21.69 2.88
CA PHE A 190 10.76 -21.46 4.16
C PHE A 190 11.34 -22.75 4.76
N VAL A 191 10.65 -23.86 4.66
CA VAL A 191 11.18 -25.17 5.10
C VAL A 191 12.39 -25.59 4.27
N SER A 192 12.33 -25.41 2.95
CA SER A 192 13.45 -25.77 2.05
C SER A 192 14.70 -24.95 2.33
N ILE A 193 14.56 -23.61 2.52
CA ILE A 193 15.72 -22.76 2.83
C ILE A 193 16.28 -23.04 4.23
N ALA A 194 15.42 -23.39 5.20
CA ALA A 194 15.84 -23.79 6.54
C ALA A 194 16.63 -25.12 6.49
N ILE A 195 16.14 -26.12 5.75
CA ILE A 195 16.84 -27.40 5.59
C ILE A 195 18.20 -27.17 4.91
N ALA A 196 18.23 -26.44 3.80
CA ALA A 196 19.46 -26.13 3.09
C ALA A 196 20.49 -25.44 4.00
N GLY A 197 20.06 -24.45 4.80
CA GLY A 197 20.91 -23.77 5.78
C GLY A 197 21.40 -24.72 6.88
N ALA A 198 20.50 -25.49 7.49
CA ALA A 198 20.82 -26.39 8.59
C ALA A 198 21.85 -27.47 8.21
N LEU A 199 21.77 -27.97 6.98
CA LEU A 199 22.73 -28.96 6.46
C LEU A 199 24.17 -28.43 6.37
N HIS A 200 24.31 -27.12 6.12
CA HIS A 200 25.62 -26.47 5.93
C HIS A 200 26.16 -25.79 7.20
N ILE A 201 25.34 -25.56 8.25
CA ILE A 201 25.86 -25.08 9.54
C ILE A 201 26.91 -26.04 10.11
N ARG A 202 26.81 -27.32 9.83
CA ARG A 202 27.79 -28.33 10.23
C ARG A 202 29.18 -28.16 9.55
N ASP A 203 29.26 -27.45 8.42
CA ASP A 203 30.50 -27.21 7.69
C ASP A 203 31.46 -26.31 8.52
N ASP A 204 30.87 -25.32 9.22
CA ASP A 204 31.53 -24.54 10.28
C ASP A 204 30.52 -24.12 11.38
N PRO A 205 30.32 -24.95 12.43
CA PRO A 205 29.36 -24.66 13.49
C PRO A 205 29.63 -23.38 14.28
N THR A 206 30.85 -22.86 14.17
CA THR A 206 31.25 -21.65 14.93
C THR A 206 30.55 -20.39 14.42
N VAL A 207 29.88 -20.42 13.25
CA VAL A 207 29.04 -19.31 12.76
C VAL A 207 27.93 -18.94 13.75
N ILE A 208 27.48 -19.88 14.60
CA ILE A 208 26.46 -19.63 15.64
C ILE A 208 26.94 -18.56 16.63
N ALA A 209 28.25 -18.38 16.78
CA ALA A 209 28.81 -17.31 17.61
C ALA A 209 28.34 -15.91 17.18
N ALA A 210 27.97 -15.73 15.91
CA ALA A 210 27.44 -14.46 15.38
C ALA A 210 26.08 -14.03 15.99
N ILE A 211 25.42 -14.87 16.77
CA ILE A 211 24.28 -14.46 17.62
C ILE A 211 24.72 -13.39 18.62
N ASN A 212 25.97 -13.41 19.05
CA ASN A 212 26.53 -12.41 19.95
C ASN A 212 26.68 -11.07 19.20
N PRO A 213 25.99 -9.98 19.65
CA PRO A 213 26.02 -8.67 18.99
C PRO A 213 27.42 -8.04 18.94
N PHE A 214 28.33 -8.46 19.81
CA PHE A 214 29.69 -7.91 19.84
C PHE A 214 30.45 -8.14 18.54
N TYR A 215 30.21 -9.20 17.78
CA TYR A 215 30.83 -9.38 16.46
C TYR A 215 30.41 -8.31 15.45
N GLY A 216 29.12 -7.93 15.45
CA GLY A 216 28.63 -6.84 14.60
C GLY A 216 29.16 -5.48 15.05
N ILE A 217 29.17 -5.20 16.36
CA ILE A 217 29.69 -3.95 16.92
C ILE A 217 31.18 -3.83 16.67
N ASP A 218 31.96 -4.88 16.91
CA ASP A 218 33.39 -4.92 16.66
C ASP A 218 33.71 -4.66 15.19
N PHE A 219 32.96 -5.30 14.28
CA PHE A 219 33.06 -5.07 12.85
C PHE A 219 32.86 -3.58 12.49
N LEU A 220 31.79 -2.95 13.01
CA LEU A 220 31.49 -1.55 12.71
C LEU A 220 32.55 -0.59 13.24
N ILE A 221 33.10 -0.86 14.44
CA ILE A 221 34.15 -0.02 15.06
C ILE A 221 35.45 -0.08 14.26
N HIS A 222 35.84 -1.27 13.80
CA HIS A 222 37.15 -1.47 13.16
C HIS A 222 37.12 -1.17 11.63
N HIS A 223 35.97 -1.19 10.98
CA HIS A 223 35.87 -1.01 9.52
C HIS A 223 35.31 0.37 9.09
N GLY A 224 34.94 1.25 10.03
CA GLY A 224 34.60 2.66 9.75
C GLY A 224 33.63 2.85 8.56
N ALA A 225 34.08 3.47 7.48
CA ALA A 225 33.25 3.73 6.29
C ALA A 225 32.74 2.45 5.61
N ILE A 226 33.57 1.40 5.54
CA ILE A 226 33.19 0.08 5.00
C ILE A 226 32.06 -0.50 5.85
N GLY A 227 32.12 -0.37 7.18
CA GLY A 227 31.07 -0.79 8.08
C GLY A 227 29.72 -0.11 7.75
N LEU A 228 29.73 1.18 7.43
CA LEU A 228 28.51 1.91 7.04
C LEU A 228 27.98 1.43 5.67
N VAL A 229 28.84 1.22 4.67
CA VAL A 229 28.44 0.68 3.37
C VAL A 229 27.87 -0.74 3.53
N THR A 230 28.50 -1.57 4.40
CA THR A 230 28.01 -2.90 4.74
C THR A 230 26.61 -2.86 5.39
N LEU A 231 26.36 -1.90 6.29
CA LEU A 231 25.01 -1.71 6.86
C LEU A 231 23.98 -1.41 5.78
N GLY A 232 24.33 -0.66 4.74
CA GLY A 232 23.45 -0.42 3.59
C GLY A 232 23.13 -1.69 2.80
N ALA A 233 24.03 -2.71 2.81
CA ALA A 233 23.76 -4.01 2.22
C ALA A 233 23.02 -4.95 3.19
N VAL A 234 23.39 -4.94 4.48
CA VAL A 234 22.66 -5.66 5.55
C VAL A 234 21.20 -5.23 5.62
N PHE A 235 20.90 -3.96 5.33
CA PHE A 235 19.54 -3.43 5.28
C PHE A 235 18.61 -4.25 4.37
N LEU A 236 19.13 -4.88 3.33
CA LEU A 236 18.36 -5.72 2.41
C LEU A 236 17.65 -6.90 3.08
N VAL A 237 18.10 -7.35 4.26
CA VAL A 237 17.45 -8.46 4.99
C VAL A 237 16.17 -8.03 5.71
N VAL A 238 15.96 -6.73 5.92
CA VAL A 238 14.78 -6.18 6.62
C VAL A 238 13.76 -5.57 5.68
N THR A 239 14.04 -5.54 4.37
CA THR A 239 13.07 -5.09 3.35
C THR A 239 11.85 -6.01 3.37
N GLY A 240 10.67 -5.42 3.14
CA GLY A 240 9.38 -6.09 3.32
C GLY A 240 8.82 -6.04 4.75
N GLY A 241 9.57 -5.46 5.72
CA GLY A 241 9.08 -5.24 7.07
C GLY A 241 7.91 -4.24 7.14
N GLU A 242 7.89 -3.23 6.27
CA GLU A 242 6.79 -2.27 6.11
C GLU A 242 5.56 -2.90 5.46
N ALA A 243 5.74 -3.83 4.52
CA ALA A 243 4.64 -4.56 3.91
C ALA A 243 3.86 -5.39 4.94
N LEU A 244 4.57 -5.98 5.92
CA LEU A 244 3.99 -6.69 7.05
C LEU A 244 2.99 -5.82 7.83
N TYR A 245 3.31 -4.55 8.02
CA TYR A 245 2.43 -3.60 8.69
C TYR A 245 1.26 -3.16 7.79
N ALA A 246 1.50 -3.01 6.49
CA ALA A 246 0.46 -2.67 5.52
C ALA A 246 -0.64 -3.75 5.43
N ASP A 247 -0.27 -5.03 5.52
CA ASP A 247 -1.19 -6.16 5.41
C ASP A 247 -1.91 -6.54 6.71
N LEU A 248 -1.73 -5.75 7.77
CA LEU A 248 -2.35 -5.98 9.08
C LEU A 248 -3.88 -6.17 8.97
N GLY A 249 -4.55 -5.40 8.10
CA GLY A 249 -5.99 -5.44 7.92
C GLY A 249 -6.53 -6.73 7.32
N HIS A 250 -5.69 -7.48 6.60
CA HIS A 250 -6.09 -8.72 5.93
C HIS A 250 -5.99 -9.94 6.85
N PHE A 251 -4.97 -10.01 7.71
CA PHE A 251 -4.66 -11.19 8.49
C PHE A 251 -4.81 -10.99 10.00
N GLY A 252 -4.70 -9.75 10.47
CA GLY A 252 -4.71 -9.42 11.89
C GLY A 252 -3.36 -9.68 12.58
N ARG A 253 -3.16 -9.07 13.74
CA ARG A 253 -1.88 -9.04 14.46
C ARG A 253 -1.39 -10.43 14.88
N LYS A 254 -2.25 -11.25 15.53
CA LYS A 254 -1.83 -12.54 16.08
C LYS A 254 -1.36 -13.54 15.01
N PRO A 255 -2.09 -13.76 13.90
CA PRO A 255 -1.63 -14.64 12.82
C PRO A 255 -0.26 -14.23 12.25
N ILE A 256 -0.06 -12.92 12.02
CA ILE A 256 1.21 -12.37 11.55
C ILE A 256 2.33 -12.67 12.54
N GLN A 257 2.12 -12.41 13.85
CA GLN A 257 3.13 -12.70 14.88
C GLN A 257 3.48 -14.19 14.98
N VAL A 258 2.48 -15.08 14.90
CA VAL A 258 2.70 -16.53 14.95
C VAL A 258 3.49 -17.02 13.74
N ALA A 259 3.16 -16.55 12.54
CA ALA A 259 3.89 -16.90 11.32
C ALA A 259 5.35 -16.41 11.38
N TRP A 260 5.59 -15.18 11.83
CA TRP A 260 6.93 -14.62 11.97
C TRP A 260 7.79 -15.40 12.94
N LEU A 261 7.34 -15.51 14.20
CA LEU A 261 8.14 -16.12 15.26
C LEU A 261 8.26 -17.64 15.14
N GLY A 262 7.21 -18.31 14.59
CA GLY A 262 7.16 -19.78 14.52
C GLY A 262 7.83 -20.38 13.29
N LEU A 263 7.86 -19.67 12.16
CA LEU A 263 8.37 -20.22 10.89
C LEU A 263 9.39 -19.28 10.22
N VAL A 264 9.01 -18.02 9.94
CA VAL A 264 9.75 -17.17 9.01
C VAL A 264 11.09 -16.76 9.58
N LEU A 265 11.12 -16.17 10.78
CA LEU A 265 12.37 -15.74 11.42
C LEU A 265 13.36 -16.91 11.65
N PRO A 266 12.95 -18.06 12.23
CA PRO A 266 13.83 -19.21 12.37
C PRO A 266 14.40 -19.70 11.03
N ALA A 267 13.55 -19.79 9.98
CA ALA A 267 13.99 -20.25 8.67
C ALA A 267 15.02 -19.32 8.04
N LEU A 268 14.81 -17.99 8.14
CA LEU A 268 15.75 -16.98 7.66
C LEU A 268 17.09 -17.05 8.39
N LEU A 269 17.07 -17.09 9.74
CA LEU A 269 18.29 -17.16 10.54
C LEU A 269 19.11 -18.42 10.23
N ILE A 270 18.46 -19.58 10.18
CA ILE A 270 19.12 -20.85 9.85
C ILE A 270 19.74 -20.78 8.45
N ASN A 271 19.01 -20.20 7.49
CA ASN A 271 19.53 -20.06 6.12
C ASN A 271 20.76 -19.14 6.07
N TYR A 272 20.71 -17.95 6.71
CA TYR A 272 21.84 -17.02 6.75
C TYR A 272 23.07 -17.63 7.44
N PHE A 273 22.89 -18.36 8.56
CA PHE A 273 23.98 -19.08 9.20
C PHE A 273 24.57 -20.15 8.29
N GLY A 274 23.73 -20.89 7.55
CA GLY A 274 24.19 -21.86 6.55
C GLY A 274 25.01 -21.21 5.44
N GLN A 275 24.57 -20.08 4.90
CA GLN A 275 25.32 -19.32 3.88
C GLN A 275 26.69 -18.88 4.42
N GLY A 276 26.73 -18.34 5.64
CA GLY A 276 27.99 -17.95 6.28
C GLY A 276 28.91 -19.13 6.53
N ALA A 277 28.41 -20.26 7.04
CA ALA A 277 29.18 -21.48 7.24
C ALA A 277 29.79 -22.02 5.93
N LYS A 278 28.97 -22.01 4.86
CA LYS A 278 29.42 -22.43 3.53
C LYS A 278 30.53 -21.55 2.99
N VAL A 279 30.44 -20.24 3.13
CA VAL A 279 31.45 -19.28 2.69
C VAL A 279 32.74 -19.41 3.52
N LEU A 280 32.66 -19.75 4.82
CA LEU A 280 33.82 -20.00 5.65
C LEU A 280 34.55 -21.30 5.26
N ALA A 281 33.79 -22.34 4.89
CA ALA A 281 34.35 -23.61 4.45
C ALA A 281 34.87 -23.56 3.01
N ASP A 282 34.22 -22.78 2.13
CA ASP A 282 34.56 -22.60 0.72
C ASP A 282 34.41 -21.12 0.33
N PRO A 283 35.51 -20.34 0.34
CA PRO A 283 35.43 -18.92 -0.01
C PRO A 283 34.90 -18.63 -1.43
N ALA A 284 35.01 -19.57 -2.38
CA ALA A 284 34.47 -19.41 -3.72
C ALA A 284 32.92 -19.39 -3.73
N ALA A 285 32.28 -19.89 -2.66
CA ALA A 285 30.85 -19.87 -2.52
C ALA A 285 30.25 -18.44 -2.40
N ILE A 286 31.10 -17.40 -2.17
CA ILE A 286 30.66 -15.99 -2.10
C ILE A 286 30.02 -15.49 -3.40
N GLU A 287 30.35 -16.07 -4.55
CA GLU A 287 29.74 -15.70 -5.82
C GLU A 287 28.21 -15.88 -5.80
N ASN A 288 27.73 -16.97 -5.16
CA ASN A 288 26.32 -17.24 -4.98
C ASN A 288 26.08 -18.13 -3.76
N PRO A 289 26.17 -17.58 -2.53
CA PRO A 289 26.13 -18.36 -1.29
C PRO A 289 24.84 -19.15 -1.15
N PHE A 290 23.70 -18.60 -1.58
CA PHE A 290 22.40 -19.24 -1.45
C PHE A 290 22.29 -20.53 -2.25
N TYR A 291 22.55 -20.48 -3.57
CA TYR A 291 22.40 -21.67 -4.41
C TYR A 291 23.54 -22.70 -4.19
N ARG A 292 24.69 -22.29 -3.64
CA ARG A 292 25.74 -23.21 -3.22
C ARG A 292 25.40 -24.04 -1.97
N LEU A 293 24.31 -23.71 -1.25
CA LEU A 293 23.74 -24.57 -0.22
C LEU A 293 22.96 -25.77 -0.80
N VAL A 294 22.65 -25.75 -2.10
CA VAL A 294 21.77 -26.72 -2.72
C VAL A 294 22.62 -27.75 -3.49
N PRO A 295 22.45 -29.05 -3.25
CA PRO A 295 23.10 -30.08 -4.05
C PRO A 295 22.74 -29.95 -5.53
N GLU A 296 23.64 -30.25 -6.44
CA GLU A 296 23.46 -30.11 -7.90
C GLU A 296 22.16 -30.77 -8.40
N THR A 297 21.81 -31.92 -7.84
CA THR A 297 20.60 -32.68 -8.19
C THR A 297 19.30 -31.89 -7.90
N PHE A 298 19.31 -31.03 -6.87
CA PHE A 298 18.17 -30.23 -6.45
C PHE A 298 18.24 -28.78 -6.90
N LEU A 299 19.29 -28.38 -7.64
CA LEU A 299 19.48 -27.01 -8.06
C LEU A 299 18.32 -26.49 -8.92
N LEU A 300 17.93 -27.22 -9.98
CA LEU A 300 16.80 -26.82 -10.84
C LEU A 300 15.45 -26.78 -10.07
N PRO A 301 15.07 -27.79 -9.28
CA PRO A 301 13.89 -27.70 -8.41
C PRO A 301 13.91 -26.47 -7.48
N MET A 302 15.08 -26.16 -6.90
CA MET A 302 15.22 -24.98 -6.02
C MET A 302 15.06 -23.67 -6.80
N ILE A 303 15.58 -23.55 -8.02
CA ILE A 303 15.40 -22.36 -8.88
C ILE A 303 13.92 -22.18 -9.24
N VAL A 304 13.22 -23.26 -9.57
CA VAL A 304 11.78 -23.20 -9.84
C VAL A 304 11.00 -22.76 -8.59
N LEU A 305 11.34 -23.31 -7.43
CA LEU A 305 10.70 -22.94 -6.16
C LEU A 305 11.02 -21.49 -5.78
N ALA A 306 12.27 -21.03 -5.94
CA ALA A 306 12.68 -19.65 -5.73
C ALA A 306 11.92 -18.69 -6.68
N THR A 307 11.80 -19.07 -7.95
CA THR A 307 11.03 -18.29 -8.94
C THR A 307 9.56 -18.19 -8.54
N ALA A 308 8.96 -19.28 -8.09
CA ALA A 308 7.58 -19.27 -7.59
C ALA A 308 7.44 -18.37 -6.35
N ALA A 309 8.37 -18.46 -5.39
CA ALA A 309 8.41 -17.60 -4.21
C ALA A 309 8.54 -16.11 -4.57
N THR A 310 9.42 -15.77 -5.52
CA THR A 310 9.62 -14.38 -5.97
C THR A 310 8.44 -13.83 -6.77
N VAL A 311 7.73 -14.65 -7.53
CA VAL A 311 6.46 -14.30 -8.19
C VAL A 311 5.39 -14.00 -7.13
N ILE A 312 5.31 -14.81 -6.06
CA ILE A 312 4.39 -14.57 -4.94
C ILE A 312 4.74 -13.28 -4.21
N ALA A 313 6.02 -13.05 -3.90
CA ALA A 313 6.51 -11.82 -3.29
C ALA A 313 6.14 -10.59 -4.13
N SER A 314 6.39 -10.65 -5.44
CA SER A 314 6.03 -9.58 -6.38
C SER A 314 4.53 -9.32 -6.42
N GLN A 315 3.72 -10.38 -6.39
CA GLN A 315 2.26 -10.28 -6.34
C GLN A 315 1.77 -9.56 -5.08
N ALA A 316 2.35 -9.88 -3.93
CA ALA A 316 2.00 -9.25 -2.66
C ALA A 316 2.27 -7.74 -2.67
N VAL A 317 3.45 -7.34 -3.15
CA VAL A 317 3.84 -5.92 -3.25
C VAL A 317 2.95 -5.16 -4.25
N ILE A 318 2.59 -5.75 -5.40
CA ILE A 318 1.66 -5.14 -6.37
C ILE A 318 0.29 -4.93 -5.72
N THR A 319 -0.21 -5.90 -4.96
CA THR A 319 -1.49 -5.79 -4.24
C THR A 319 -1.42 -4.71 -3.15
N GLY A 320 -0.31 -4.63 -2.43
CA GLY A 320 -0.04 -3.56 -1.46
C GLY A 320 -0.07 -2.17 -2.10
N ALA A 321 0.53 -2.03 -3.30
CA ALA A 321 0.49 -0.79 -4.06
C ALA A 321 -0.94 -0.40 -4.47
N TYR A 322 -1.78 -1.36 -4.89
CA TYR A 322 -3.20 -1.08 -5.18
C TYR A 322 -3.94 -0.60 -3.93
N SER A 323 -3.74 -1.27 -2.79
CA SER A 323 -4.37 -0.88 -1.53
C SER A 323 -3.97 0.53 -1.11
N LEU A 324 -2.69 0.87 -1.22
CA LEU A 324 -2.18 2.20 -0.91
C LEU A 324 -2.76 3.28 -1.86
N VAL A 325 -2.80 3.01 -3.17
CA VAL A 325 -3.39 3.94 -4.15
C VAL A 325 -4.88 4.10 -3.91
N HIS A 326 -5.61 3.03 -3.58
CA HIS A 326 -7.02 3.11 -3.20
C HIS A 326 -7.23 4.02 -1.98
N GLN A 327 -6.45 3.82 -0.91
CA GLN A 327 -6.47 4.70 0.26
C GLN A 327 -6.16 6.15 -0.10
N ALA A 328 -5.15 6.38 -0.94
CA ALA A 328 -4.77 7.72 -1.39
C ALA A 328 -5.89 8.42 -2.20
N ILE A 329 -6.62 7.69 -3.05
CA ILE A 329 -7.79 8.20 -3.77
C ILE A 329 -8.91 8.59 -2.79
N GLN A 330 -9.23 7.71 -1.85
CA GLN A 330 -10.30 7.96 -0.87
C GLN A 330 -9.96 9.13 0.05
N LEU A 331 -8.69 9.28 0.44
CA LEU A 331 -8.20 10.42 1.22
C LEU A 331 -8.07 11.73 0.41
N GLY A 332 -8.38 11.69 -0.90
CA GLY A 332 -8.30 12.86 -1.79
C GLY A 332 -6.86 13.28 -2.15
N LEU A 333 -5.88 12.38 -1.99
CA LEU A 333 -4.48 12.59 -2.34
C LEU A 333 -4.21 12.38 -3.84
N LEU A 334 -5.01 11.54 -4.48
CA LEU A 334 -4.95 11.24 -5.92
C LEU A 334 -6.33 11.44 -6.57
N PRO A 335 -6.37 11.64 -7.90
CA PRO A 335 -7.64 11.65 -8.63
C PRO A 335 -8.34 10.29 -8.55
N ARG A 336 -9.65 10.26 -8.78
CA ARG A 336 -10.42 9.03 -8.87
C ARG A 336 -9.94 8.22 -10.07
N LEU A 337 -9.35 7.05 -9.82
CA LEU A 337 -8.97 6.10 -10.87
C LEU A 337 -10.04 5.00 -10.96
N ALA A 338 -10.13 4.36 -12.13
CA ALA A 338 -10.98 3.18 -12.30
C ALA A 338 -10.45 2.05 -11.44
N ILE A 339 -11.26 1.57 -10.50
CA ILE A 339 -10.98 0.45 -9.61
C ILE A 339 -11.91 -0.69 -10.01
N LEU A 340 -11.34 -1.79 -10.48
CA LEU A 340 -12.07 -2.98 -10.89
C LEU A 340 -11.97 -4.03 -9.79
N HIS A 341 -13.10 -4.64 -9.42
CA HIS A 341 -13.13 -5.77 -8.49
C HIS A 341 -12.96 -7.05 -9.29
N THR A 342 -11.94 -7.81 -8.97
CA THR A 342 -11.63 -9.07 -9.66
C THR A 342 -12.25 -10.29 -8.99
N SER A 343 -12.89 -10.13 -7.83
CA SER A 343 -13.59 -11.19 -7.11
C SER A 343 -14.94 -10.69 -6.57
N ALA A 344 -15.99 -11.46 -6.79
CA ALA A 344 -17.32 -11.20 -6.22
C ALA A 344 -17.41 -11.55 -4.72
N SER A 345 -16.59 -12.50 -4.25
CA SER A 345 -16.60 -13.01 -2.87
C SER A 345 -15.58 -12.35 -1.94
N HIS A 346 -14.52 -11.74 -2.49
CA HIS A 346 -13.45 -11.12 -1.71
C HIS A 346 -13.37 -9.62 -2.06
N VAL A 347 -14.02 -8.80 -1.27
CA VAL A 347 -14.14 -7.34 -1.48
C VAL A 347 -12.79 -6.62 -1.53
N GLY A 348 -11.72 -7.20 -0.97
CA GLY A 348 -10.37 -6.62 -0.94
C GLY A 348 -9.53 -6.84 -2.21
N GLN A 349 -10.01 -7.64 -3.18
CA GLN A 349 -9.27 -7.89 -4.42
C GLN A 349 -9.61 -6.86 -5.48
N ILE A 350 -8.78 -5.84 -5.54
CA ILE A 350 -8.90 -4.72 -6.48
C ILE A 350 -7.82 -4.77 -7.56
N TYR A 351 -8.16 -4.28 -8.73
CA TYR A 351 -7.27 -4.11 -9.88
C TYR A 351 -7.39 -2.68 -10.39
N ILE A 352 -6.25 -2.00 -10.54
CA ILE A 352 -6.21 -0.61 -11.02
C ILE A 352 -5.35 -0.57 -12.30
N PRO A 353 -5.97 -0.59 -13.50
CA PRO A 353 -5.26 -0.77 -14.78
C PRO A 353 -4.10 0.21 -14.99
N ARG A 354 -4.30 1.50 -14.65
CA ARG A 354 -3.27 2.53 -14.82
C ARG A 354 -2.08 2.32 -13.91
N VAL A 355 -2.32 1.93 -12.66
CA VAL A 355 -1.24 1.63 -11.71
C VAL A 355 -0.47 0.40 -12.17
N THR A 356 -1.18 -0.65 -12.60
CA THR A 356 -0.56 -1.86 -13.15
C THR A 356 0.37 -1.54 -14.32
N PHE A 357 -0.11 -0.76 -15.28
CA PHE A 357 0.70 -0.36 -16.44
C PHE A 357 1.92 0.46 -16.03
N SER A 358 1.76 1.42 -15.12
CA SER A 358 2.86 2.27 -14.64
C SER A 358 3.90 1.46 -13.87
N LEU A 359 3.47 0.54 -12.98
CA LEU A 359 4.37 -0.37 -12.26
C LEU A 359 5.10 -1.30 -13.22
N MET A 360 4.38 -1.93 -14.16
CA MET A 360 4.98 -2.81 -15.17
C MET A 360 6.06 -2.08 -15.97
N LEU A 361 5.75 -0.88 -16.47
CA LEU A 361 6.71 -0.08 -17.22
C LEU A 361 7.94 0.25 -16.38
N GLY A 362 7.75 0.66 -15.12
CA GLY A 362 8.83 0.96 -14.18
C GLY A 362 9.70 -0.27 -13.90
N VAL A 363 9.08 -1.41 -13.59
CA VAL A 363 9.79 -2.68 -13.33
C VAL A 363 10.61 -3.13 -14.52
N LEU A 364 10.03 -3.14 -15.73
CA LEU A 364 10.72 -3.54 -16.96
C LEU A 364 11.88 -2.58 -17.30
N LEU A 365 11.68 -1.28 -17.08
CA LEU A 365 12.71 -0.28 -17.27
C LEU A 365 13.89 -0.51 -16.32
N LEU A 366 13.63 -0.80 -15.03
CA LEU A 366 14.68 -1.12 -14.06
C LEU A 366 15.45 -2.39 -14.42
N VAL A 367 14.75 -3.47 -14.81
CA VAL A 367 15.41 -4.71 -15.27
C VAL A 367 16.27 -4.44 -16.49
N GLY A 368 15.81 -3.64 -17.44
CA GLY A 368 16.58 -3.27 -18.65
C GLY A 368 17.80 -2.41 -18.36
N LEU A 369 17.70 -1.49 -17.38
CA LEU A 369 18.80 -0.58 -16.99
C LEU A 369 19.88 -1.30 -16.17
N PHE A 370 19.48 -2.03 -15.13
CA PHE A 370 20.40 -2.59 -14.14
C PHE A 370 20.91 -3.98 -14.50
N ARG A 371 20.09 -4.82 -15.14
CA ARG A 371 20.42 -6.16 -15.68
C ARG A 371 20.92 -7.21 -14.70
N THR A 372 21.28 -6.85 -13.48
CA THR A 372 21.76 -7.76 -12.42
C THR A 372 21.10 -7.46 -11.10
N SER A 373 20.91 -8.50 -10.27
CA SER A 373 20.33 -8.33 -8.93
C SER A 373 21.22 -7.48 -8.02
N SER A 374 22.55 -7.56 -8.15
CA SER A 374 23.50 -6.73 -7.39
C SER A 374 23.35 -5.24 -7.70
N ALA A 375 23.20 -4.86 -8.97
CA ALA A 375 22.98 -3.47 -9.34
C ALA A 375 21.63 -2.96 -8.81
N LEU A 376 20.57 -3.78 -8.84
CA LEU A 376 19.27 -3.45 -8.25
C LEU A 376 19.33 -3.37 -6.72
N ALA A 377 20.18 -4.17 -6.06
CA ALA A 377 20.35 -4.13 -4.61
C ALA A 377 20.88 -2.77 -4.13
N SER A 378 21.75 -2.12 -4.92
CA SER A 378 22.21 -0.75 -4.63
C SER A 378 21.09 0.29 -4.73
N ALA A 379 20.10 0.06 -5.61
CA ALA A 379 18.94 0.93 -5.76
C ALA A 379 17.87 0.73 -4.66
N TYR A 380 17.77 -0.47 -4.10
CA TYR A 380 16.60 -0.91 -3.34
C TYR A 380 16.47 -0.23 -1.97
N GLY A 381 17.54 -0.17 -1.20
CA GLY A 381 17.48 0.16 0.22
C GLY A 381 16.93 1.54 0.56
N ILE A 382 17.11 2.56 -0.30
CA ILE A 382 16.78 3.96 0.06
C ILE A 382 15.27 4.21 0.19
N ALA A 383 14.44 3.57 -0.65
CA ALA A 383 12.99 3.75 -0.60
C ALA A 383 12.41 3.19 0.70
N VAL A 384 12.77 1.95 1.01
CA VAL A 384 12.34 1.25 2.23
C VAL A 384 12.87 1.94 3.48
N ALA A 385 14.15 2.35 3.52
CA ALA A 385 14.74 3.06 4.66
C ALA A 385 14.01 4.40 4.91
N THR A 386 13.64 5.13 3.85
CA THR A 386 12.85 6.36 3.98
C THR A 386 11.48 6.08 4.61
N THR A 387 10.77 5.03 4.13
CA THR A 387 9.47 4.64 4.68
C THR A 387 9.60 4.24 6.15
N MET A 388 10.66 3.51 6.54
CA MET A 388 10.91 3.12 7.94
C MET A 388 11.15 4.32 8.86
N VAL A 389 11.88 5.33 8.40
CA VAL A 389 12.06 6.60 9.15
C VAL A 389 10.72 7.32 9.31
N VAL A 390 9.93 7.41 8.24
CA VAL A 390 8.59 8.01 8.27
C VAL A 390 7.69 7.30 9.26
N ASP A 391 7.64 5.97 9.23
CA ASP A 391 6.84 5.16 10.16
C ASP A 391 7.29 5.37 11.61
N GLY A 392 8.59 5.48 11.87
CA GLY A 392 9.14 5.80 13.19
C GLY A 392 8.68 7.17 13.70
N ILE A 393 8.71 8.21 12.87
CA ILE A 393 8.25 9.57 13.20
C ILE A 393 6.74 9.58 13.49
N LEU A 394 5.95 8.95 12.63
CA LEU A 394 4.48 8.89 12.80
C LEU A 394 4.09 8.07 14.02
N ALA A 395 4.75 6.92 14.26
CA ALA A 395 4.55 6.09 15.44
C ALA A 395 4.87 6.83 16.74
N PHE A 396 5.94 7.65 16.75
CA PHE A 396 6.24 8.51 17.87
C PHE A 396 5.07 9.43 18.23
N ILE A 397 4.45 10.07 17.23
CA ILE A 397 3.30 10.95 17.42
C ILE A 397 2.09 10.17 17.96
N VAL A 398 1.81 8.98 17.39
CA VAL A 398 0.68 8.13 17.80
C VAL A 398 0.85 7.65 19.24
N ILE A 399 2.04 7.19 19.62
CA ILE A 399 2.31 6.70 20.97
C ILE A 399 2.27 7.86 21.99
N TRP A 400 2.92 8.99 21.66
CA TRP A 400 2.94 10.15 22.56
C TRP A 400 1.56 10.78 22.74
N LYS A 401 0.89 11.12 21.65
CA LYS A 401 -0.39 11.88 21.70
C LYS A 401 -1.62 10.99 21.63
N GLY A 402 -1.58 9.91 20.86
CA GLY A 402 -2.71 9.00 20.70
C GLY A 402 -2.87 8.05 21.89
N TRP A 403 -1.80 7.41 22.32
CA TRP A 403 -1.82 6.52 23.51
C TRP A 403 -1.58 7.28 24.81
N GLN A 404 -1.34 8.59 24.75
CA GLN A 404 -1.11 9.47 25.89
C GLN A 404 0.06 9.04 26.78
N TRP A 405 1.08 8.42 26.21
CA TRP A 405 2.28 8.07 26.93
C TRP A 405 3.09 9.32 27.31
N PRO A 406 3.73 9.36 28.48
CA PRO A 406 4.62 10.47 28.81
C PRO A 406 5.79 10.53 27.83
N LEU A 407 6.21 11.75 27.47
CA LEU A 407 7.21 12.00 26.43
C LEU A 407 8.49 11.19 26.63
N TRP A 408 9.00 11.11 27.87
CA TRP A 408 10.24 10.40 28.15
C TRP A 408 10.16 8.89 27.87
N LYS A 409 9.03 8.23 28.16
CA LYS A 409 8.80 6.81 27.84
C LYS A 409 8.71 6.59 26.33
N THR A 410 8.02 7.51 25.65
CA THR A 410 7.89 7.46 24.19
C THR A 410 9.26 7.62 23.52
N VAL A 411 10.06 8.59 23.99
CA VAL A 411 11.44 8.77 23.49
C VAL A 411 12.27 7.52 23.76
N LEU A 412 12.25 6.99 24.99
CA LEU A 412 13.02 5.80 25.34
C LEU A 412 12.65 4.58 24.48
N LEU A 413 11.37 4.44 24.12
CA LEU A 413 10.89 3.33 23.28
C LEU A 413 11.24 3.53 21.81
N ILE A 414 11.02 4.71 21.24
CA ILE A 414 11.07 4.92 19.78
C ILE A 414 12.42 5.43 19.30
N ALA A 415 13.14 6.23 20.09
CA ALA A 415 14.41 6.81 19.66
C ALA A 415 15.46 5.76 19.22
N PRO A 416 15.62 4.61 19.91
CA PRO A 416 16.56 3.59 19.45
C PRO A 416 16.25 3.09 18.04
N PHE A 417 14.97 2.88 17.71
CA PHE A 417 14.56 2.42 16.37
C PHE A 417 14.77 3.51 15.34
N VAL A 418 14.41 4.75 15.63
CA VAL A 418 14.63 5.88 14.71
C VAL A 418 16.11 6.10 14.46
N ILE A 419 16.98 5.94 15.46
CA ILE A 419 18.43 6.02 15.29
C ILE A 419 18.91 4.93 14.31
N VAL A 420 18.48 3.67 14.49
CA VAL A 420 18.81 2.57 13.58
C VAL A 420 18.31 2.86 12.17
N ASP A 421 17.06 3.32 12.03
CA ASP A 421 16.49 3.69 10.74
C ASP A 421 17.28 4.80 10.03
N VAL A 422 17.69 5.84 10.78
CA VAL A 422 18.48 6.96 10.24
C VAL A 422 19.88 6.48 9.83
N VAL A 423 20.49 5.57 10.58
CA VAL A 423 21.77 4.95 10.20
C VAL A 423 21.62 4.15 8.90
N PHE A 424 20.58 3.32 8.78
CA PHE A 424 20.28 2.59 7.56
C PHE A 424 19.97 3.52 6.38
N PHE A 425 19.19 4.58 6.63
CA PHE A 425 18.93 5.60 5.60
C PHE A 425 20.23 6.26 5.12
N SER A 426 21.10 6.67 6.06
CA SER A 426 22.39 7.29 5.73
C SER A 426 23.30 6.34 4.95
N ALA A 427 23.35 5.06 5.33
CA ALA A 427 24.10 4.04 4.64
C ALA A 427 23.64 3.82 3.19
N ASN A 428 22.31 3.78 2.97
CA ASN A 428 21.75 3.63 1.63
C ASN A 428 21.84 4.93 0.81
N PHE A 429 21.88 6.10 1.46
CA PHE A 429 22.06 7.37 0.78
C PHE A 429 23.45 7.50 0.12
N LEU A 430 24.48 6.82 0.65
CA LEU A 430 25.80 6.78 0.02
C LEU A 430 25.77 6.14 -1.37
N LYS A 431 24.83 5.24 -1.61
CA LYS A 431 24.62 4.56 -2.90
C LYS A 431 23.79 5.37 -3.91
N LEU A 432 23.58 6.68 -3.65
CA LEU A 432 22.73 7.53 -4.49
C LEU A 432 23.10 7.46 -5.97
N PHE A 433 24.37 7.54 -6.29
CA PHE A 433 24.86 7.53 -7.68
C PHE A 433 25.04 6.11 -8.25
N GLU A 434 25.01 5.08 -7.42
CA GLU A 434 25.13 3.68 -7.83
C GLU A 434 23.78 3.04 -8.22
N GLY A 435 22.67 3.76 -8.04
CA GLY A 435 21.33 3.27 -8.42
C GLY A 435 20.19 3.78 -7.53
N ALA A 436 20.46 4.23 -6.30
CA ALA A 436 19.42 4.71 -5.38
C ALA A 436 18.66 5.96 -5.87
N TRP A 437 19.16 6.64 -6.91
CA TRP A 437 18.45 7.73 -7.58
C TRP A 437 17.13 7.30 -8.22
N ALA A 438 17.03 6.05 -8.71
CA ALA A 438 15.85 5.58 -9.46
C ALA A 438 14.57 5.53 -8.61
N PRO A 439 14.53 4.87 -7.43
CA PRO A 439 13.36 4.89 -6.54
C PRO A 439 13.08 6.29 -5.99
N LEU A 440 14.12 7.09 -5.73
CA LEU A 440 13.93 8.48 -5.28
C LEU A 440 13.26 9.33 -6.37
N LEU A 441 13.65 9.17 -7.63
CA LEU A 441 13.01 9.86 -8.76
C LEU A 441 11.54 9.45 -8.89
N PHE A 442 11.24 8.15 -8.78
CA PHE A 442 9.88 7.65 -8.82
C PHE A 442 9.06 8.19 -7.64
N GLY A 443 9.57 8.09 -6.41
CA GLY A 443 8.93 8.62 -5.21
C GLY A 443 8.73 10.13 -5.28
N ALA A 444 9.74 10.90 -5.72
CA ALA A 444 9.63 12.34 -5.91
C ALA A 444 8.56 12.71 -6.95
N SER A 445 8.45 11.94 -8.04
CA SER A 445 7.39 12.14 -9.03
C SER A 445 6.00 11.90 -8.42
N MET A 446 5.84 10.89 -7.57
CA MET A 446 4.59 10.63 -6.85
C MET A 446 4.26 11.74 -5.84
N VAL A 447 5.24 12.21 -5.07
CA VAL A 447 5.08 13.38 -4.18
C VAL A 447 4.60 14.59 -4.99
N LEU A 448 5.23 14.85 -6.13
CA LEU A 448 4.86 15.96 -7.02
C LEU A 448 3.42 15.83 -7.53
N LEU A 449 3.00 14.63 -7.96
CA LEU A 449 1.63 14.36 -8.43
C LEU A 449 0.62 14.60 -7.30
N ILE A 450 0.87 14.08 -6.10
CA ILE A 450 0.00 14.25 -4.93
C ILE A 450 -0.11 15.72 -4.52
N LEU A 451 1.01 16.44 -4.41
CA LEU A 451 1.02 17.85 -4.05
C LEU A 451 0.33 18.72 -5.12
N THR A 452 0.54 18.42 -6.40
CA THR A 452 -0.13 19.11 -7.51
C THR A 452 -1.62 18.89 -7.48
N TRP A 453 -2.06 17.66 -7.30
CA TRP A 453 -3.48 17.31 -7.20
C TRP A 453 -4.15 18.05 -6.03
N ARG A 454 -3.54 18.00 -4.86
CA ARG A 454 -4.07 18.66 -3.66
C ARG A 454 -4.13 20.18 -3.79
N ARG A 455 -3.07 20.80 -4.33
CA ARG A 455 -3.03 22.24 -4.56
C ARG A 455 -4.10 22.67 -5.58
N GLY A 456 -4.17 21.97 -6.70
CA GLY A 456 -5.15 22.24 -7.75
C GLY A 456 -6.59 22.08 -7.27
N THR A 457 -6.88 21.01 -6.53
CA THR A 457 -8.20 20.80 -5.91
C THR A 457 -8.53 21.92 -4.90
N GLY A 458 -7.58 22.37 -4.09
CA GLY A 458 -7.76 23.47 -3.16
C GLY A 458 -8.10 24.79 -3.87
N ILE A 459 -7.41 25.10 -4.96
CA ILE A 459 -7.68 26.28 -5.79
C ILE A 459 -9.06 26.16 -6.46
N LEU A 460 -9.40 25.00 -6.99
CA LEU A 460 -10.69 24.73 -7.60
C LEU A 460 -11.83 24.98 -6.60
N ILE A 461 -11.73 24.44 -5.39
CA ILE A 461 -12.72 24.63 -4.33
C ILE A 461 -12.83 26.11 -3.96
N SER A 462 -11.70 26.80 -3.77
CA SER A 462 -11.72 28.23 -3.39
C SER A 462 -12.32 29.14 -4.46
N LYS A 463 -12.07 28.84 -5.75
CA LYS A 463 -12.68 29.58 -6.87
C LYS A 463 -14.16 29.31 -6.99
N THR A 464 -14.57 28.05 -6.83
CA THR A 464 -15.99 27.66 -6.90
C THR A 464 -16.80 28.32 -5.78
N ARG A 465 -16.30 28.31 -4.53
CA ARG A 465 -16.95 28.98 -3.38
C ARG A 465 -17.23 30.46 -3.59
N ARG A 466 -16.39 31.17 -4.32
CA ARG A 466 -16.61 32.63 -4.58
C ARG A 466 -17.83 32.91 -5.47
N THR A 467 -18.29 31.91 -6.23
CA THR A 467 -19.41 32.05 -7.16
C THR A 467 -20.66 31.30 -6.69
N GLU A 468 -20.56 30.55 -5.59
CA GLU A 468 -21.65 29.76 -5.04
C GLU A 468 -22.61 30.60 -4.18
N VAL A 469 -23.90 30.27 -4.24
CA VAL A 469 -24.96 30.90 -3.46
C VAL A 469 -25.16 30.11 -2.17
N PRO A 470 -25.13 30.71 -0.96
CA PRO A 470 -25.49 30.03 0.27
C PRO A 470 -26.91 29.45 0.19
N LEU A 471 -27.09 28.21 0.70
CA LEU A 471 -28.39 27.52 0.64
C LEU A 471 -29.50 28.29 1.31
N ASP A 472 -29.24 28.94 2.46
CA ASP A 472 -30.25 29.77 3.16
C ASP A 472 -30.74 30.93 2.31
N THR A 473 -29.86 31.56 1.53
CA THR A 473 -30.22 32.63 0.61
C THR A 473 -31.08 32.11 -0.54
N LEU A 474 -30.74 30.92 -1.06
CA LEU A 474 -31.54 30.28 -2.09
C LEU A 474 -32.94 29.94 -1.58
N PHE A 475 -33.06 29.34 -0.38
CA PHE A 475 -34.38 28.98 0.19
C PHE A 475 -35.29 30.20 0.37
N ARG A 476 -34.79 31.31 0.92
CA ARG A 476 -35.52 32.56 1.03
C ARG A 476 -36.01 33.10 -0.33
N SER A 477 -35.21 32.90 -1.37
CA SER A 477 -35.56 33.30 -2.74
C SER A 477 -36.68 32.42 -3.32
N LEU A 478 -36.58 31.10 -3.08
CA LEU A 478 -37.59 30.13 -3.54
C LEU A 478 -38.93 30.26 -2.81
N GLU A 479 -38.91 30.65 -1.53
CA GLU A 479 -40.14 30.96 -0.78
C GLU A 479 -40.87 32.19 -1.33
N LYS A 480 -40.13 33.21 -1.74
CA LYS A 480 -40.71 34.44 -2.33
C LYS A 480 -41.27 34.22 -3.74
N LYS A 481 -40.62 33.35 -4.52
CA LYS A 481 -41.00 33.06 -5.90
C LYS A 481 -40.85 31.55 -6.17
N PRO A 482 -41.83 30.73 -5.76
CA PRO A 482 -41.78 29.30 -5.92
C PRO A 482 -41.74 28.89 -7.40
N PRO A 483 -40.83 27.99 -7.82
CA PRO A 483 -40.81 27.43 -9.15
C PRO A 483 -41.93 26.40 -9.32
N HIS A 484 -42.15 25.96 -10.56
CA HIS A 484 -43.07 24.85 -10.82
C HIS A 484 -42.51 23.55 -10.20
N LEU A 485 -43.37 22.85 -9.42
CA LEU A 485 -43.04 21.58 -8.81
C LEU A 485 -43.33 20.41 -9.75
N VAL A 486 -42.40 19.49 -9.88
CA VAL A 486 -42.56 18.24 -10.61
C VAL A 486 -42.49 17.04 -9.66
N PRO A 487 -43.28 15.97 -9.90
CA PRO A 487 -43.26 14.79 -9.04
C PRO A 487 -41.90 14.11 -8.95
N GLY A 488 -41.62 13.46 -7.83
CA GLY A 488 -40.44 12.64 -7.63
C GLY A 488 -39.35 13.30 -6.78
N THR A 489 -38.19 12.64 -6.77
CA THR A 489 -37.04 13.04 -5.94
C THR A 489 -35.83 13.40 -6.83
N ALA A 490 -35.23 14.56 -6.57
CA ALA A 490 -33.97 14.99 -7.16
C ALA A 490 -32.86 14.94 -6.11
N VAL A 491 -31.76 14.24 -6.41
CA VAL A 491 -30.59 14.17 -5.56
C VAL A 491 -29.46 14.96 -6.22
N PHE A 492 -29.05 16.06 -5.60
CA PHE A 492 -27.97 16.94 -6.07
C PHE A 492 -26.69 16.63 -5.31
N LEU A 493 -25.70 16.05 -6.00
CA LEU A 493 -24.40 15.76 -5.40
C LEU A 493 -23.55 17.01 -5.28
N THR A 494 -22.99 17.25 -4.09
CA THR A 494 -22.09 18.37 -3.82
C THR A 494 -20.96 17.96 -2.87
N SER A 495 -19.84 18.65 -2.99
CA SER A 495 -18.74 18.55 -2.02
C SER A 495 -18.87 19.50 -0.83
N ASP A 496 -19.70 20.54 -0.94
CA ASP A 496 -19.92 21.54 0.11
C ASP A 496 -21.42 21.61 0.45
N PRO A 497 -21.82 21.19 1.65
CA PRO A 497 -23.21 21.12 2.05
C PRO A 497 -23.82 22.48 2.43
N GLU A 498 -23.04 23.55 2.52
CA GLU A 498 -23.52 24.89 2.92
C GLU A 498 -23.93 25.75 1.72
N PHE A 499 -23.51 25.36 0.50
CA PHE A 499 -23.77 26.09 -0.72
C PHE A 499 -24.70 25.32 -1.67
N ALA A 500 -25.43 26.07 -2.49
CA ALA A 500 -26.30 25.49 -3.49
C ALA A 500 -25.51 24.75 -4.57
N PRO A 501 -25.79 23.46 -4.83
CA PRO A 501 -25.13 22.72 -5.88
C PRO A 501 -25.29 23.41 -7.24
N THR A 502 -24.21 23.51 -8.00
CA THR A 502 -24.26 24.15 -9.34
C THR A 502 -25.30 23.49 -10.24
N ALA A 503 -25.48 22.16 -10.17
CA ALA A 503 -26.51 21.46 -10.92
C ALA A 503 -27.93 21.89 -10.54
N LEU A 504 -28.20 22.17 -9.24
CA LEU A 504 -29.48 22.72 -8.77
C LEU A 504 -29.72 24.12 -9.34
N LEU A 505 -28.71 25.00 -9.27
CA LEU A 505 -28.82 26.36 -9.80
C LEU A 505 -29.11 26.38 -11.31
N HIS A 506 -28.45 25.50 -12.06
CA HIS A 506 -28.68 25.36 -13.50
C HIS A 506 -30.06 24.78 -13.81
N ASN A 507 -30.52 23.78 -13.05
CA ASN A 507 -31.89 23.26 -13.19
C ASN A 507 -32.95 24.36 -12.96
N LEU A 508 -32.80 25.14 -11.90
CA LEU A 508 -33.70 26.27 -11.62
C LEU A 508 -33.64 27.36 -12.69
N LYS A 509 -32.41 27.68 -13.19
CA LYS A 509 -32.21 28.75 -14.17
C LYS A 509 -32.79 28.41 -15.55
N HIS A 510 -32.51 27.20 -16.02
CA HIS A 510 -32.81 26.80 -17.40
C HIS A 510 -34.13 26.05 -17.53
N ASN A 511 -34.40 25.07 -16.64
CA ASN A 511 -35.60 24.28 -16.67
C ASN A 511 -36.76 24.94 -15.89
N LYS A 512 -36.47 25.85 -14.95
CA LYS A 512 -37.45 26.59 -14.11
C LYS A 512 -38.33 25.68 -13.25
N VAL A 513 -37.87 24.47 -12.94
CA VAL A 513 -38.61 23.48 -12.17
C VAL A 513 -37.83 23.08 -10.90
N LEU A 514 -38.58 22.58 -9.91
CA LEU A 514 -38.07 21.96 -8.70
C LEU A 514 -38.84 20.67 -8.46
N HIS A 515 -38.16 19.62 -7.96
CA HIS A 515 -38.86 18.39 -7.59
C HIS A 515 -39.58 18.55 -6.26
N GLU A 516 -40.60 17.72 -6.01
CA GLU A 516 -41.30 17.70 -4.73
C GLU A 516 -40.34 17.43 -3.57
N ASN A 517 -39.38 16.53 -3.78
CA ASN A 517 -38.34 16.19 -2.81
C ASN A 517 -36.97 16.47 -3.40
N ASN A 518 -36.20 17.37 -2.80
CA ASN A 518 -34.86 17.70 -3.23
C ASN A 518 -33.84 17.36 -2.14
N VAL A 519 -32.83 16.59 -2.48
CA VAL A 519 -31.82 16.11 -1.56
C VAL A 519 -30.46 16.72 -1.92
N ILE A 520 -29.88 17.44 -0.99
CA ILE A 520 -28.51 17.91 -1.08
C ILE A 520 -27.62 16.81 -0.50
N LEU A 521 -26.95 16.06 -1.38
CA LEU A 521 -26.17 14.88 -1.01
C LEU A 521 -24.68 15.20 -0.95
N THR A 522 -24.09 14.95 0.21
CA THR A 522 -22.63 15.06 0.42
C THR A 522 -22.05 13.71 0.81
N ILE A 523 -20.94 13.35 0.19
CA ILE A 523 -20.18 12.13 0.50
C ILE A 523 -18.93 12.53 1.27
N ILE A 524 -18.76 11.97 2.46
CA ILE A 524 -17.67 12.26 3.38
C ILE A 524 -16.82 11.01 3.55
N THR A 525 -15.51 11.12 3.30
CA THR A 525 -14.57 10.07 3.65
C THR A 525 -14.12 10.25 5.09
N ALA A 526 -14.31 9.20 5.90
CA ALA A 526 -13.86 9.16 7.29
C ALA A 526 -12.34 8.88 7.37
N ASP A 527 -11.73 9.29 8.48
CA ASP A 527 -10.35 8.95 8.82
C ASP A 527 -10.23 7.50 9.40
N THR A 528 -11.32 6.72 9.33
CA THR A 528 -11.37 5.29 9.68
C THR A 528 -11.49 4.44 8.42
N PRO A 529 -10.97 3.21 8.43
CA PRO A 529 -11.04 2.32 7.25
C PRO A 529 -12.47 1.98 6.83
N ARG A 530 -13.33 1.73 7.82
CA ARG A 530 -14.74 1.37 7.62
C ARG A 530 -15.62 2.17 8.56
N VAL A 531 -16.87 2.39 8.15
CA VAL A 531 -17.89 3.08 8.92
C VAL A 531 -19.07 2.13 9.17
N PRO A 532 -19.53 1.95 10.43
CA PRO A 532 -20.72 1.17 10.74
C PRO A 532 -21.97 1.68 10.02
N GLU A 533 -22.95 0.79 9.79
CA GLU A 533 -24.18 1.17 9.09
C GLU A 533 -24.94 2.28 9.80
N GLU A 534 -24.93 2.30 11.13
CA GLU A 534 -25.62 3.28 11.97
C GLU A 534 -25.08 4.71 11.77
N GLU A 535 -23.78 4.85 11.48
CA GLU A 535 -23.13 6.14 11.24
C GLU A 535 -23.07 6.53 9.76
N ARG A 536 -23.50 5.63 8.87
CA ARG A 536 -23.33 5.78 7.42
C ARG A 536 -24.17 6.89 6.83
N VAL A 537 -25.38 7.08 7.32
CA VAL A 537 -26.35 8.02 6.76
C VAL A 537 -26.81 8.98 7.85
N ARG A 538 -26.65 10.28 7.59
CA ARG A 538 -27.23 11.34 8.42
C ARG A 538 -28.17 12.18 7.58
N ILE A 539 -29.43 12.28 7.99
CA ILE A 539 -30.46 13.06 7.33
C ILE A 539 -30.82 14.24 8.20
N THR A 540 -30.86 15.44 7.61
CA THR A 540 -31.25 16.68 8.27
C THR A 540 -32.26 17.38 7.38
N PRO A 541 -33.56 17.46 7.78
CA PRO A 541 -34.54 18.27 7.07
C PRO A 541 -34.15 19.74 7.10
N MET A 542 -34.28 20.46 5.97
CA MET A 542 -33.92 21.87 5.85
C MET A 542 -35.14 22.76 5.59
N SER A 543 -36.06 22.29 4.74
CA SER A 543 -37.31 22.95 4.44
C SER A 543 -38.34 21.93 3.97
N LYS A 544 -39.58 22.39 3.64
CA LYS A 544 -40.66 21.50 3.16
C LYS A 544 -40.22 20.61 1.97
N HIS A 545 -39.38 21.13 1.08
CA HIS A 545 -38.96 20.46 -0.16
C HIS A 545 -37.49 20.09 -0.20
N PHE A 546 -36.73 20.39 0.85
CA PHE A 546 -35.27 20.14 0.88
C PHE A 546 -34.85 19.38 2.11
N SER A 547 -34.02 18.38 1.87
CA SER A 547 -33.32 17.61 2.91
C SER A 547 -31.81 17.55 2.60
N ARG A 548 -30.99 17.67 3.64
CA ARG A 548 -29.55 17.41 3.55
C ARG A 548 -29.28 15.96 3.94
N VAL A 549 -28.57 15.24 3.11
CA VAL A 549 -28.13 13.87 3.38
C VAL A 549 -26.63 13.82 3.30
N SER A 550 -26.00 13.35 4.37
CA SER A 550 -24.56 13.10 4.41
C SER A 550 -24.31 11.59 4.47
N LEU A 551 -23.59 11.07 3.50
CA LEU A 551 -23.14 9.68 3.45
C LEU A 551 -21.68 9.63 3.87
N LYS A 552 -21.35 8.80 4.88
CA LYS A 552 -20.01 8.65 5.42
C LYS A 552 -19.47 7.28 5.05
N PHE A 553 -18.29 7.24 4.42
CA PHE A 553 -17.59 6.01 4.04
C PHE A 553 -16.18 6.00 4.60
N GLY A 554 -15.69 4.84 4.97
CA GLY A 554 -14.30 4.68 5.35
C GLY A 554 -13.37 4.72 4.13
N TYR A 555 -12.08 4.99 4.37
CA TYR A 555 -11.10 5.11 3.28
C TYR A 555 -10.75 3.75 2.62
N MET A 556 -11.14 2.62 3.20
CA MET A 556 -11.04 1.28 2.60
C MET A 556 -12.35 0.83 1.94
N GLU A 557 -13.40 1.65 1.98
CA GLU A 557 -14.69 1.31 1.39
C GLU A 557 -14.84 1.94 0.02
N GLN A 558 -15.52 1.21 -0.88
CA GLN A 558 -15.96 1.79 -2.15
C GLN A 558 -17.32 2.44 -1.97
N PRO A 559 -17.47 3.76 -2.23
CA PRO A 559 -18.73 4.44 -2.07
C PRO A 559 -19.79 3.90 -3.04
N ASN A 560 -20.88 3.36 -2.51
CA ASN A 560 -22.07 2.98 -3.26
C ASN A 560 -23.24 3.83 -2.78
N VAL A 561 -23.56 4.88 -3.51
CA VAL A 561 -24.60 5.85 -3.13
C VAL A 561 -25.99 5.23 -3.07
N PRO A 562 -26.48 4.47 -4.08
CA PRO A 562 -27.79 3.84 -4.01
C PRO A 562 -27.96 2.89 -2.83
N LYS A 563 -26.95 2.06 -2.57
CA LYS A 563 -26.96 1.13 -1.43
C LYS A 563 -26.99 1.87 -0.08
N ALA A 564 -26.19 2.93 0.05
CA ALA A 564 -26.19 3.75 1.26
C ALA A 564 -27.50 4.49 1.46
N LEU A 565 -28.11 5.04 0.40
CA LEU A 565 -29.44 5.67 0.48
C LEU A 565 -30.54 4.66 0.82
N ALA A 566 -30.40 3.38 0.43
CA ALA A 566 -31.34 2.34 0.83
C ALA A 566 -31.31 2.08 2.35
N ILE A 567 -30.18 2.30 3.03
CA ILE A 567 -30.07 2.22 4.50
C ILE A 567 -30.93 3.31 5.16
N ALA A 568 -31.10 4.47 4.52
CA ALA A 568 -31.92 5.56 5.04
C ALA A 568 -33.38 5.15 5.28
N ARG A 569 -33.90 4.11 4.60
CA ARG A 569 -35.22 3.54 4.86
C ARG A 569 -35.36 3.02 6.29
N LYS A 570 -34.30 2.49 6.87
CA LYS A 570 -34.27 2.04 8.28
C LYS A 570 -34.48 3.21 9.27
N HIS A 571 -34.17 4.43 8.82
CA HIS A 571 -34.35 5.67 9.59
C HIS A 571 -35.63 6.40 9.23
N GLY A 572 -36.62 5.72 8.62
CA GLY A 572 -37.94 6.28 8.29
C GLY A 572 -37.97 7.18 7.06
N TRP A 573 -36.87 7.31 6.31
CA TRP A 573 -36.84 8.11 5.08
C TRP A 573 -37.27 7.27 3.86
N GLN A 574 -38.34 7.69 3.20
CA GLN A 574 -38.83 7.00 2.00
C GLN A 574 -37.92 7.37 0.81
N PHE A 575 -37.14 6.42 0.36
CA PHE A 575 -36.32 6.54 -0.83
C PHE A 575 -36.69 5.45 -1.84
N ASP A 576 -37.11 5.89 -3.03
CA ASP A 576 -37.33 5.01 -4.18
C ASP A 576 -36.39 5.41 -5.32
N ILE A 577 -35.47 4.52 -5.70
CA ILE A 577 -34.50 4.75 -6.75
C ILE A 577 -35.18 4.91 -8.12
N MET A 578 -36.36 4.28 -8.34
CA MET A 578 -37.06 4.32 -9.62
C MET A 578 -37.68 5.68 -9.90
N SER A 579 -38.06 6.43 -8.85
CA SER A 579 -38.60 7.78 -8.93
C SER A 579 -37.57 8.87 -8.67
N THR A 580 -36.25 8.49 -8.55
CA THR A 580 -35.17 9.41 -8.20
C THR A 580 -34.31 9.74 -9.41
N SER A 581 -34.01 11.02 -9.59
CA SER A 581 -33.02 11.53 -10.55
C SER A 581 -31.78 12.08 -9.82
N PHE A 582 -30.60 11.68 -10.26
CA PHE A 582 -29.32 12.13 -9.69
C PHE A 582 -28.73 13.23 -10.56
N PHE A 583 -28.50 14.40 -9.99
CA PHE A 583 -27.92 15.54 -10.68
C PHE A 583 -26.46 15.71 -10.26
N LEU A 584 -25.56 15.59 -11.23
CA LEU A 584 -24.12 15.72 -11.05
C LEU A 584 -23.59 16.93 -11.81
N SER A 585 -22.63 17.66 -11.23
CA SER A 585 -21.92 18.73 -11.91
C SER A 585 -20.65 18.20 -12.53
N ARG A 586 -20.53 18.21 -13.88
CA ARG A 586 -19.32 17.89 -14.61
C ARG A 586 -18.54 19.17 -14.89
N ARG A 587 -17.28 19.25 -14.38
CA ARG A 587 -16.45 20.45 -14.51
C ARG A 587 -15.43 20.28 -15.64
N ALA A 588 -15.52 21.11 -16.68
CA ALA A 588 -14.47 21.24 -17.68
C ALA A 588 -13.45 22.28 -17.21
N LEU A 589 -12.20 21.87 -17.00
CA LEU A 589 -11.13 22.74 -16.52
C LEU A 589 -10.39 23.39 -17.69
N LYS A 590 -10.16 24.71 -17.60
CA LYS A 590 -9.30 25.48 -18.51
C LYS A 590 -8.18 26.15 -17.74
N PRO A 591 -6.96 26.24 -18.32
CA PRO A 591 -5.86 26.95 -17.68
C PRO A 591 -6.16 28.45 -17.62
N SER A 592 -5.69 29.11 -16.57
CA SER A 592 -5.79 30.57 -16.36
C SER A 592 -4.43 31.16 -16.09
N ALA A 593 -4.15 32.35 -16.66
CA ALA A 593 -2.93 33.09 -16.37
C ALA A 593 -2.79 33.52 -14.89
N LYS A 594 -3.91 33.51 -14.14
CA LYS A 594 -3.97 33.85 -12.70
C LYS A 594 -4.42 32.63 -11.88
N SER A 595 -3.84 31.48 -12.14
CA SER A 595 -4.23 30.23 -11.47
C SER A 595 -3.78 30.15 -10.00
N GLY A 596 -2.65 30.74 -9.66
CA GLY A 596 -1.97 30.57 -8.37
C GLY A 596 -0.99 29.38 -8.35
N MET A 597 -0.82 28.70 -9.49
CA MET A 597 0.19 27.66 -9.74
C MET A 597 1.07 28.04 -10.93
N PRO A 598 2.30 27.49 -11.04
CA PRO A 598 3.09 27.57 -12.27
C PRO A 598 2.35 26.91 -13.45
N SER A 599 2.51 27.44 -14.67
CA SER A 599 1.80 26.96 -15.86
C SER A 599 1.96 25.45 -16.11
N TRP A 600 3.16 24.89 -15.92
CA TRP A 600 3.38 23.44 -16.07
C TRP A 600 2.56 22.61 -15.05
N GLN A 601 2.43 23.13 -13.82
CA GLN A 601 1.66 22.48 -12.75
C GLN A 601 0.15 22.54 -13.03
N ASP A 602 -0.35 23.64 -13.62
CA ASP A 602 -1.74 23.75 -14.09
C ASP A 602 -2.04 22.70 -15.16
N HIS A 603 -1.17 22.56 -16.17
CA HIS A 603 -1.34 21.56 -17.21
C HIS A 603 -1.33 20.13 -16.65
N LEU A 604 -0.43 19.86 -15.69
CA LEU A 604 -0.37 18.57 -15.02
C LEU A 604 -1.66 18.30 -14.22
N PHE A 605 -2.15 19.28 -13.46
CA PHE A 605 -3.42 19.17 -12.72
C PHE A 605 -4.61 18.92 -13.65
N ILE A 606 -4.69 19.66 -14.76
CA ILE A 606 -5.77 19.48 -15.75
C ILE A 606 -5.68 18.10 -16.40
N ALA A 607 -4.47 17.62 -16.72
CA ALA A 607 -4.27 16.28 -17.27
C ALA A 607 -4.73 15.19 -16.27
N LEU A 608 -4.36 15.33 -14.99
CA LEU A 608 -4.82 14.45 -13.92
C LEU A 608 -6.34 14.48 -13.76
N ALA A 609 -6.95 15.66 -13.78
CA ALA A 609 -8.39 15.81 -13.66
C ALA A 609 -9.16 15.22 -14.85
N ARG A 610 -8.63 15.35 -16.08
CA ARG A 610 -9.20 14.70 -17.27
C ARG A 610 -9.08 13.19 -17.24
N SER A 611 -8.04 12.68 -16.59
CA SER A 611 -7.81 11.25 -16.44
C SER A 611 -8.62 10.61 -15.31
N ALA A 612 -9.31 11.40 -14.49
CA ALA A 612 -10.14 10.90 -13.41
C ALA A 612 -11.37 10.15 -13.95
N SER A 613 -11.78 9.10 -13.25
CA SER A 613 -13.03 8.38 -13.53
C SER A 613 -14.24 9.27 -13.26
N ASP A 614 -15.31 9.06 -14.02
CA ASP A 614 -16.55 9.79 -13.83
C ASP A 614 -17.15 9.51 -12.44
N ALA A 615 -17.82 10.52 -11.89
CA ALA A 615 -18.43 10.41 -10.57
C ALA A 615 -19.57 9.37 -10.55
N THR A 616 -20.26 9.18 -11.66
CA THR A 616 -21.32 8.19 -11.85
C THR A 616 -20.80 6.79 -11.57
N ASP A 617 -19.70 6.39 -12.22
CA ASP A 617 -19.08 5.08 -12.06
C ASP A 617 -18.47 4.92 -10.66
N PHE A 618 -17.76 5.96 -10.20
CA PHE A 618 -17.08 5.91 -8.90
C PHE A 618 -18.05 5.74 -7.73
N PHE A 619 -19.21 6.40 -7.77
CA PHE A 619 -20.24 6.31 -6.75
C PHE A 619 -21.31 5.25 -7.04
N GLN A 620 -21.13 4.47 -8.09
CA GLN A 620 -22.03 3.39 -8.53
C GLN A 620 -23.49 3.85 -8.73
N ILE A 621 -23.68 5.06 -9.28
CA ILE A 621 -25.01 5.62 -9.54
C ILE A 621 -25.54 5.02 -10.84
N PRO A 622 -26.83 4.57 -10.89
CA PRO A 622 -27.42 4.00 -12.11
C PRO A 622 -27.40 5.01 -13.26
N THR A 623 -26.77 4.66 -14.37
CA THR A 623 -26.58 5.56 -15.53
C THR A 623 -27.90 6.08 -16.12
N GLY A 624 -28.96 5.26 -16.13
CA GLY A 624 -30.28 5.65 -16.60
C GLY A 624 -31.03 6.65 -15.69
N ARG A 625 -30.44 7.05 -14.57
CA ARG A 625 -31.02 7.98 -13.58
C ARG A 625 -30.18 9.22 -13.36
N VAL A 626 -29.16 9.44 -14.19
CA VAL A 626 -28.21 10.54 -14.05
C VAL A 626 -28.52 11.66 -15.04
N VAL A 627 -28.49 12.89 -14.53
CA VAL A 627 -28.48 14.13 -15.30
C VAL A 627 -27.13 14.82 -15.03
N GLU A 628 -26.25 14.87 -16.02
CA GLU A 628 -24.98 15.59 -15.92
C GLU A 628 -25.13 17.03 -16.41
N VAL A 629 -24.75 17.97 -15.56
CA VAL A 629 -24.74 19.40 -15.87
C VAL A 629 -23.30 19.86 -16.06
N GLY A 630 -22.93 20.20 -17.31
CA GLY A 630 -21.62 20.68 -17.68
C GLY A 630 -21.37 22.11 -17.23
N THR A 631 -20.28 22.37 -16.52
CA THR A 631 -19.82 23.72 -16.17
C THR A 631 -18.36 23.89 -16.51
N GLN A 632 -17.97 25.11 -16.91
CA GLN A 632 -16.59 25.43 -17.22
C GLN A 632 -15.98 26.25 -16.09
N VAL A 633 -14.81 25.81 -15.59
CA VAL A 633 -14.07 26.49 -14.53
C VAL A 633 -12.64 26.73 -15.01
N THR A 634 -12.16 27.96 -14.87
CA THR A 634 -10.76 28.32 -15.14
C THR A 634 -9.93 28.10 -13.87
N VAL A 635 -8.87 27.33 -13.96
CA VAL A 635 -7.99 27.00 -12.81
C VAL A 635 -6.67 27.72 -12.94
#